data_5b08b24f052c02e087907d9cf1f53860
#
_entry.id   5b08b24f052c02e087907d9cf1f53860
#
_cell.length_a   1.000
_cell.length_b   1.000
_cell.length_c   1.000
_cell.angle_alpha   90.00
_cell.angle_beta   90.00
_cell.angle_gamma   90.00
#
_symmetry.space_group_name_H-M   'P 1'
#
loop_
_entity.id
_entity.type
_entity.pdbx_description
1 polymer ?
#
loop_
_entity_poly.entity_id
_entity_poly.type
_entity_poly.pdbx_seq_one_letter_code
_entity_poly.pdbx_strand_id
1 'polypeptide(L)'
;MSKELILVLGGARAGKSAFAQRLAQAMGRRVLCVATAQPGDEEMRRRIRRHRQRRPSAWRLVEEPLAVAQALTPFLDATDVALIDCLTVWVSNLLLAALPGGVVQGFRQAEVAEKTVSRAMEDLLVRYREGPASFVVVSNEVGMGVVPEYPLGRLYRDCLGRANQQVAAQADRVYYVVAGLALDWKSLGPVFPPADQGEPREGGQGHDPHRR
;
A
#
# COMPACT_ATOMS: atom_id res chain seq x y z
N MET A 1 10.43 6.47 -20.63
CA MET A 1 9.62 7.10 -19.58
C MET A 1 10.44 7.09 -18.31
N SER A 2 10.29 8.11 -17.45
CA SER A 2 10.92 8.09 -16.12
C SER A 2 10.32 6.96 -15.28
N LYS A 3 11.11 6.35 -14.41
CA LYS A 3 10.66 5.38 -13.42
C LYS A 3 9.77 6.07 -12.41
N GLU A 4 8.60 5.49 -12.11
CA GLU A 4 7.63 6.06 -11.17
C GLU A 4 7.11 5.00 -10.21
N LEU A 5 6.90 5.41 -8.95
CA LEU A 5 6.10 4.68 -7.97
C LEU A 5 4.72 5.34 -7.87
N ILE A 6 3.68 4.57 -8.12
CA ILE A 6 2.30 5.06 -8.11
C ILE A 6 1.47 4.25 -7.13
N LEU A 7 0.80 4.94 -6.22
CA LEU A 7 -0.16 4.33 -5.30
C LEU A 7 -1.59 4.61 -5.77
N VAL A 8 -2.42 3.56 -5.85
CA VAL A 8 -3.84 3.66 -6.23
C VAL A 8 -4.70 3.24 -5.04
N LEU A 9 -5.32 4.23 -4.40
CA LEU A 9 -6.17 4.09 -3.22
C LEU A 9 -7.66 4.21 -3.55
N GLY A 10 -8.52 3.86 -2.61
CA GLY A 10 -9.97 4.07 -2.64
C GLY A 10 -10.74 2.93 -1.97
N GLY A 11 -12.06 3.10 -1.82
CA GLY A 11 -12.95 2.14 -1.18
C GLY A 11 -13.09 0.82 -1.93
N ALA A 12 -13.73 -0.18 -1.29
CA ALA A 12 -14.07 -1.43 -1.94
C ALA A 12 -14.95 -1.17 -3.18
N ARG A 13 -14.69 -1.91 -4.29
CA ARG A 13 -15.42 -1.80 -5.57
C ARG A 13 -15.39 -0.42 -6.24
N ALA A 14 -14.50 0.48 -5.83
CA ALA A 14 -14.37 1.83 -6.41
C ALA A 14 -13.80 1.86 -7.86
N GLY A 15 -13.29 0.73 -8.40
CA GLY A 15 -12.72 0.68 -9.75
C GLY A 15 -11.18 0.70 -9.79
N LYS A 16 -10.50 0.66 -8.64
CA LYS A 16 -9.04 0.76 -8.51
C LYS A 16 -8.25 -0.20 -9.41
N SER A 17 -8.56 -1.52 -9.34
CA SER A 17 -7.81 -2.51 -10.13
C SER A 17 -7.96 -2.27 -11.64
N ALA A 18 -9.16 -1.87 -12.10
CA ALA A 18 -9.36 -1.54 -13.52
C ALA A 18 -8.58 -0.29 -13.92
N PHE A 19 -8.55 0.73 -13.07
CA PHE A 19 -7.74 1.94 -13.29
C PHE A 19 -6.24 1.60 -13.30
N ALA A 20 -5.75 0.87 -12.31
CA ALA A 20 -4.35 0.48 -12.20
C ALA A 20 -3.87 -0.38 -13.38
N GLN A 21 -4.74 -1.29 -13.89
CA GLN A 21 -4.44 -2.07 -15.08
C GLN A 21 -4.28 -1.19 -16.33
N ARG A 22 -5.21 -0.24 -16.57
CA ARG A 22 -5.08 0.72 -17.67
C ARG A 22 -3.83 1.58 -17.56
N LEU A 23 -3.51 2.03 -16.33
CA LEU A 23 -2.33 2.81 -16.06
C LEU A 23 -1.04 2.02 -16.36
N ALA A 24 -0.94 0.79 -15.84
CA ALA A 24 0.21 -0.08 -16.09
C ALA A 24 0.40 -0.38 -17.59
N GLN A 25 -0.69 -0.58 -18.33
CA GLN A 25 -0.67 -0.80 -19.77
C GLN A 25 -0.20 0.43 -20.56
N ALA A 26 -0.54 1.63 -20.09
CA ALA A 26 -0.09 2.89 -20.69
C ALA A 26 1.38 3.21 -20.40
N MET A 27 1.91 2.74 -19.26
CA MET A 27 3.27 3.01 -18.80
C MET A 27 4.33 2.07 -19.42
N GLY A 28 3.95 0.87 -19.86
CA GLY A 28 4.92 -0.06 -20.41
C GLY A 28 4.30 -1.26 -21.12
N ARG A 29 5.12 -1.97 -21.90
CA ARG A 29 4.71 -3.17 -22.65
C ARG A 29 4.95 -4.45 -21.86
N ARG A 30 6.03 -4.50 -21.06
CA ARG A 30 6.41 -5.66 -20.25
C ARG A 30 5.89 -5.46 -18.84
N VAL A 31 4.64 -5.89 -18.62
CA VAL A 31 3.98 -5.76 -17.32
C VAL A 31 4.10 -7.06 -16.53
N LEU A 32 4.62 -6.96 -15.30
CA LEU A 32 4.60 -8.01 -14.29
C LEU A 32 3.45 -7.72 -13.32
N CYS A 33 2.45 -8.58 -13.26
CA CYS A 33 1.38 -8.49 -12.27
C CYS A 33 1.67 -9.44 -11.12
N VAL A 34 1.77 -8.92 -9.90
CA VAL A 34 1.85 -9.72 -8.67
C VAL A 34 0.49 -9.69 -8.00
N ALA A 35 -0.16 -10.85 -7.93
CA ALA A 35 -1.44 -11.05 -7.27
C ALA A 35 -1.24 -11.66 -5.89
N THR A 36 -1.73 -10.98 -4.86
CA THR A 36 -1.54 -11.38 -3.47
C THR A 36 -2.69 -12.22 -2.91
N ALA A 37 -3.77 -12.37 -3.67
CA ALA A 37 -4.95 -13.10 -3.23
C ALA A 37 -4.75 -14.61 -3.24
N GLN A 38 -5.17 -15.27 -2.14
CA GLN A 38 -5.24 -16.71 -2.03
C GLN A 38 -6.68 -17.22 -2.23
N PRO A 39 -6.89 -18.39 -2.86
CA PRO A 39 -8.22 -18.94 -3.07
C PRO A 39 -8.77 -19.60 -1.78
N GLY A 40 -9.12 -18.76 -0.80
CA GLY A 40 -9.64 -19.24 0.50
C GLY A 40 -11.05 -19.81 0.36
N ASP A 41 -12.04 -18.98 0.10
CA ASP A 41 -13.45 -19.35 -0.05
C ASP A 41 -13.93 -19.25 -1.52
N GLU A 42 -15.19 -19.62 -1.76
CA GLU A 42 -15.75 -19.62 -3.12
C GLU A 42 -15.94 -18.18 -3.66
N GLU A 43 -16.22 -17.19 -2.82
CA GLU A 43 -16.30 -15.80 -3.24
C GLU A 43 -14.94 -15.31 -3.72
N MET A 44 -13.88 -15.56 -2.97
CA MET A 44 -12.52 -15.20 -3.32
C MET A 44 -12.05 -15.92 -4.59
N ARG A 45 -12.37 -17.22 -4.75
CA ARG A 45 -12.09 -17.98 -5.99
C ARG A 45 -12.77 -17.34 -7.20
N ARG A 46 -14.04 -16.92 -7.10
CA ARG A 46 -14.76 -16.20 -8.17
C ARG A 46 -14.11 -14.85 -8.47
N ARG A 47 -13.67 -14.14 -7.44
CA ARG A 47 -12.98 -12.85 -7.57
C ARG A 47 -11.65 -13.02 -8.31
N ILE A 48 -10.83 -13.98 -7.92
CA ILE A 48 -9.55 -14.32 -8.57
C ILE A 48 -9.78 -14.68 -10.05
N ARG A 49 -10.78 -15.54 -10.36
CA ARG A 49 -11.11 -15.90 -11.75
C ARG A 49 -11.48 -14.67 -12.60
N ARG A 50 -12.30 -13.75 -12.08
CA ARG A 50 -12.66 -12.51 -12.81
C ARG A 50 -11.44 -11.61 -13.02
N HIS A 51 -10.55 -11.50 -12.04
CA HIS A 51 -9.32 -10.71 -12.16
C HIS A 51 -8.37 -11.31 -13.21
N ARG A 52 -8.21 -12.64 -13.23
CA ARG A 52 -7.42 -13.33 -14.27
C ARG A 52 -7.97 -13.09 -15.67
N GLN A 53 -9.29 -13.18 -15.86
CA GLN A 53 -9.96 -13.00 -17.17
C GLN A 53 -9.84 -11.56 -17.71
N ARG A 54 -9.70 -10.57 -16.87
CA ARG A 54 -9.59 -9.16 -17.27
C ARG A 54 -8.16 -8.72 -17.60
N ARG A 55 -7.17 -9.51 -17.21
CA ARG A 55 -5.77 -9.19 -17.48
C ARG A 55 -5.41 -9.54 -18.92
N PRO A 56 -4.61 -8.70 -19.60
CA PRO A 56 -4.06 -9.07 -20.91
C PRO A 56 -3.21 -10.33 -20.79
N SER A 57 -3.38 -11.26 -21.72
CA SER A 57 -2.65 -12.55 -21.76
C SER A 57 -1.12 -12.38 -21.92
N ALA A 58 -0.70 -11.24 -22.48
CA ALA A 58 0.71 -10.90 -22.63
C ALA A 58 1.42 -10.52 -21.32
N TRP A 59 0.70 -10.29 -20.24
CA TRP A 59 1.28 -9.93 -18.95
C TRP A 59 1.82 -11.17 -18.24
N ARG A 60 3.00 -11.02 -17.64
CA ARG A 60 3.49 -12.04 -16.71
C ARG A 60 2.70 -11.96 -15.41
N LEU A 61 2.23 -13.09 -14.92
CA LEU A 61 1.53 -13.22 -13.65
C LEU A 61 2.39 -13.99 -12.65
N VAL A 62 2.56 -13.42 -11.47
CA VAL A 62 3.10 -14.09 -10.27
C VAL A 62 2.01 -14.04 -9.19
N GLU A 63 1.70 -15.19 -8.62
CA GLU A 63 0.77 -15.31 -7.49
C GLU A 63 1.59 -15.57 -6.24
N GLU A 64 1.72 -14.54 -5.41
CA GLU A 64 2.54 -14.61 -4.20
C GLU A 64 1.82 -13.89 -3.04
N PRO A 65 1.38 -14.64 -2.02
CA PRO A 65 0.60 -14.09 -0.92
C PRO A 65 1.44 -13.45 0.19
N LEU A 66 2.72 -13.77 0.35
CA LEU A 66 3.55 -13.36 1.50
C LEU A 66 4.86 -12.69 1.07
N ALA A 67 5.67 -13.36 0.26
CA ALA A 67 7.03 -12.95 -0.08
C ALA A 67 7.09 -12.12 -1.38
N VAL A 68 6.24 -11.11 -1.52
CA VAL A 68 6.04 -10.31 -2.74
C VAL A 68 7.34 -9.71 -3.27
N ALA A 69 8.15 -9.10 -2.40
CA ALA A 69 9.42 -8.48 -2.79
C ALA A 69 10.40 -9.50 -3.39
N GLN A 70 10.48 -10.69 -2.81
CA GLN A 70 11.34 -11.77 -3.29
C GLN A 70 10.83 -12.35 -4.61
N ALA A 71 9.51 -12.52 -4.74
CA ALA A 71 8.88 -13.13 -5.90
C ALA A 71 8.99 -12.26 -7.16
N LEU A 72 9.02 -10.94 -7.03
CA LEU A 72 9.17 -10.04 -8.19
C LEU A 72 10.63 -9.83 -8.60
N THR A 73 11.59 -9.99 -7.68
CA THR A 73 13.02 -9.73 -7.91
C THR A 73 13.58 -10.37 -9.19
N PRO A 74 13.36 -11.66 -9.51
CA PRO A 74 13.94 -12.31 -10.69
C PRO A 74 13.45 -11.74 -12.02
N PHE A 75 12.40 -10.92 -12.02
CA PHE A 75 11.74 -10.43 -13.22
C PHE A 75 11.93 -8.93 -13.45
N LEU A 76 12.45 -8.18 -12.47
CA LEU A 76 12.49 -6.71 -12.52
C LEU A 76 13.27 -6.15 -13.70
N ASP A 77 14.42 -6.74 -14.05
CA ASP A 77 15.26 -6.27 -15.16
C ASP A 77 14.56 -6.43 -16.52
N ALA A 78 13.66 -7.38 -16.64
CA ALA A 78 12.88 -7.62 -17.86
C ALA A 78 11.48 -7.00 -17.81
N THR A 79 11.20 -6.11 -16.83
CA THR A 79 9.88 -5.52 -16.54
C THR A 79 9.93 -4.01 -16.72
N ASP A 80 8.95 -3.45 -17.43
CA ASP A 80 8.76 -2.00 -17.48
C ASP A 80 7.92 -1.51 -16.29
N VAL A 81 6.87 -2.29 -15.94
CA VAL A 81 5.93 -1.95 -14.86
C VAL A 81 5.59 -3.17 -14.02
N ALA A 82 5.79 -3.10 -12.73
CA ALA A 82 5.28 -4.08 -11.75
C ALA A 82 3.97 -3.58 -11.15
N LEU A 83 2.88 -4.31 -11.37
CA LEU A 83 1.55 -4.05 -10.77
C LEU A 83 1.32 -4.97 -9.59
N ILE A 84 1.23 -4.42 -8.38
CA ILE A 84 0.95 -5.14 -7.13
C ILE A 84 -0.55 -5.00 -6.80
N ASP A 85 -1.32 -6.09 -6.93
CA ASP A 85 -2.78 -6.11 -6.71
C ASP A 85 -3.15 -7.20 -5.71
N CYS A 86 -3.25 -6.88 -4.37
CA CYS A 86 -3.18 -5.57 -3.74
C CYS A 86 -2.52 -5.63 -2.34
N LEU A 87 -2.11 -4.49 -1.78
CA LEU A 87 -1.62 -4.39 -0.40
C LEU A 87 -2.66 -4.85 0.63
N THR A 88 -3.92 -4.55 0.39
CA THR A 88 -5.05 -4.90 1.25
C THR A 88 -5.06 -6.38 1.64
N VAL A 89 -4.96 -7.26 0.64
CA VAL A 89 -4.93 -8.71 0.85
C VAL A 89 -3.56 -9.15 1.36
N TRP A 90 -2.48 -8.54 0.87
CA TRP A 90 -1.14 -8.87 1.31
C TRP A 90 -0.94 -8.59 2.80
N VAL A 91 -1.34 -7.42 3.30
CA VAL A 91 -1.31 -7.08 4.73
C VAL A 91 -2.13 -8.08 5.55
N SER A 92 -3.32 -8.47 5.06
CA SER A 92 -4.13 -9.50 5.72
C SER A 92 -3.40 -10.84 5.82
N ASN A 93 -2.77 -11.28 4.72
CA ASN A 93 -2.01 -12.53 4.68
C ASN A 93 -0.82 -12.51 5.65
N LEU A 94 -0.07 -11.40 5.70
CA LEU A 94 1.07 -11.22 6.60
C LEU A 94 0.64 -11.28 8.07
N LEU A 95 -0.47 -10.61 8.41
CA LEU A 95 -1.01 -10.63 9.77
C LEU A 95 -1.48 -12.03 10.17
N LEU A 96 -2.20 -12.73 9.29
CA LEU A 96 -2.66 -14.10 9.56
C LEU A 96 -1.50 -15.09 9.68
N ALA A 97 -0.42 -14.90 8.91
CA ALA A 97 0.80 -15.70 9.03
C ALA A 97 1.56 -15.43 10.35
N ALA A 98 1.57 -14.18 10.82
CA ALA A 98 2.23 -13.80 12.06
C ALA A 98 1.41 -14.12 13.32
N LEU A 99 0.08 -14.34 13.17
CA LEU A 99 -0.87 -14.54 14.26
C LEU A 99 -1.54 -15.92 14.13
N PRO A 100 -0.99 -16.98 14.73
CA PRO A 100 -1.58 -18.31 14.70
C PRO A 100 -3.05 -18.30 15.13
N GLY A 101 -3.92 -18.90 14.33
CA GLY A 101 -5.36 -18.92 14.56
C GLY A 101 -6.08 -17.58 14.38
N GLY A 102 -5.39 -16.53 13.88
CA GLY A 102 -5.98 -15.21 13.67
C GLY A 102 -6.36 -14.47 14.97
N VAL A 103 -5.79 -14.87 16.10
CA VAL A 103 -6.09 -14.30 17.42
C VAL A 103 -4.94 -13.41 17.89
N VAL A 104 -5.25 -12.18 18.29
CA VAL A 104 -4.29 -11.25 18.92
C VAL A 104 -4.22 -11.52 20.42
N GLN A 105 -3.18 -12.20 20.88
CA GLN A 105 -2.97 -12.56 22.29
C GLN A 105 -2.05 -11.54 23.00
N GLY A 106 -2.46 -10.27 23.05
CA GLY A 106 -1.76 -9.24 23.77
C GLY A 106 -0.83 -8.37 22.91
N PHE A 107 -0.27 -7.35 23.58
CA PHE A 107 0.46 -6.25 22.93
C PHE A 107 1.72 -6.70 22.16
N ARG A 108 2.52 -7.60 22.76
CA ARG A 108 3.77 -8.08 22.12
C ARG A 108 3.53 -8.77 20.79
N GLN A 109 2.48 -9.55 20.71
CA GLN A 109 2.15 -10.27 19.47
C GLN A 109 1.66 -9.32 18.38
N ALA A 110 0.86 -8.32 18.75
CA ALA A 110 0.45 -7.25 17.84
C ALA A 110 1.67 -6.49 17.30
N GLU A 111 2.61 -6.11 18.17
CA GLU A 111 3.84 -5.40 17.78
C GLU A 111 4.72 -6.22 16.81
N VAL A 112 4.86 -7.53 17.03
CA VAL A 112 5.59 -8.42 16.11
C VAL A 112 4.91 -8.47 14.75
N ALA A 113 3.58 -8.59 14.71
CA ALA A 113 2.82 -8.61 13.48
C ALA A 113 2.91 -7.26 12.72
N GLU A 114 2.85 -6.14 13.42
CA GLU A 114 3.07 -4.80 12.85
C GLU A 114 4.46 -4.66 12.24
N LYS A 115 5.50 -5.09 12.94
CA LYS A 115 6.90 -5.08 12.44
C LYS A 115 7.05 -5.97 11.20
N THR A 116 6.34 -7.10 11.14
CA THR A 116 6.34 -7.98 9.96
C THR A 116 5.77 -7.26 8.75
N VAL A 117 4.63 -6.58 8.88
CA VAL A 117 4.03 -5.79 7.80
C VAL A 117 4.95 -4.64 7.38
N SER A 118 5.45 -3.87 8.33
CA SER A 118 6.33 -2.72 8.03
C SER A 118 7.59 -3.14 7.29
N ARG A 119 8.22 -4.26 7.69
CA ARG A 119 9.40 -4.81 7.02
C ARG A 119 9.09 -5.28 5.61
N ALA A 120 7.95 -5.95 5.39
CA ALA A 120 7.54 -6.36 4.06
C ALA A 120 7.31 -5.17 3.10
N MET A 121 6.76 -4.05 3.61
CA MET A 121 6.63 -2.81 2.84
C MET A 121 7.99 -2.21 2.50
N GLU A 122 8.91 -2.16 3.46
CA GLU A 122 10.28 -1.67 3.22
C GLU A 122 11.01 -2.53 2.19
N ASP A 123 10.92 -3.85 2.28
CA ASP A 123 11.51 -4.77 1.30
C ASP A 123 10.96 -4.49 -0.12
N LEU A 124 9.67 -4.25 -0.26
CA LEU A 124 9.05 -3.88 -1.55
C LEU A 124 9.61 -2.55 -2.07
N LEU A 125 9.72 -1.54 -1.21
CA LEU A 125 10.23 -0.21 -1.57
C LEU A 125 11.72 -0.24 -1.90
N VAL A 126 12.50 -1.11 -1.24
CA VAL A 126 13.91 -1.39 -1.61
C VAL A 126 13.97 -1.94 -3.04
N ARG A 127 13.14 -2.93 -3.38
CA ARG A 127 13.10 -3.47 -4.77
C ARG A 127 12.72 -2.41 -5.78
N TYR A 128 11.79 -1.52 -5.44
CA TYR A 128 11.49 -0.37 -6.29
C TYR A 128 12.71 0.52 -6.47
N ARG A 129 13.41 0.92 -5.40
CA ARG A 129 14.56 1.83 -5.49
C ARG A 129 15.71 1.25 -6.32
N GLU A 130 16.02 -0.04 -6.12
CA GLU A 130 17.15 -0.72 -6.72
C GLU A 130 16.90 -1.20 -8.17
N GLY A 131 15.67 -1.55 -8.53
CA GLY A 131 15.32 -2.07 -9.85
C GLY A 131 14.98 -0.97 -10.85
N PRO A 132 14.94 -1.29 -12.16
CA PRO A 132 14.61 -0.34 -13.23
C PRO A 132 13.11 -0.11 -13.43
N ALA A 133 12.25 -1.02 -12.95
CA ALA A 133 10.82 -1.01 -13.22
C ALA A 133 10.07 0.08 -12.46
N SER A 134 9.04 0.66 -13.08
CA SER A 134 8.02 1.44 -12.40
C SER A 134 7.10 0.52 -11.59
N PHE A 135 6.57 1.01 -10.46
CA PHE A 135 5.63 0.25 -9.65
C PHE A 135 4.27 0.92 -9.60
N VAL A 136 3.21 0.14 -9.79
CA VAL A 136 1.82 0.53 -9.55
C VAL A 136 1.27 -0.35 -8.43
N VAL A 137 0.96 0.26 -7.30
CA VAL A 137 0.54 -0.45 -6.08
C VAL A 137 -0.92 -0.14 -5.80
N VAL A 138 -1.75 -1.18 -5.74
CA VAL A 138 -3.19 -1.03 -5.44
C VAL A 138 -3.43 -1.29 -3.96
N SER A 139 -4.19 -0.41 -3.30
CA SER A 139 -4.60 -0.59 -1.92
C SER A 139 -6.01 -0.07 -1.65
N ASN A 140 -6.62 -0.53 -0.55
CA ASN A 140 -7.87 0.05 -0.06
C ASN A 140 -7.60 1.11 1.01
N GLU A 141 -8.50 2.09 1.07
CA GLU A 141 -8.70 2.90 2.26
C GLU A 141 -9.78 2.24 3.14
N VAL A 142 -9.41 1.89 4.38
CA VAL A 142 -10.30 1.20 5.34
C VAL A 142 -10.48 1.98 6.64
N GLY A 143 -9.79 3.11 6.79
CA GLY A 143 -9.80 3.93 8.02
C GLY A 143 -11.02 4.82 8.18
N MET A 144 -11.76 5.09 7.10
CA MET A 144 -12.93 5.98 7.09
C MET A 144 -14.23 5.31 7.61
N GLY A 145 -14.19 4.01 7.91
CA GLY A 145 -15.36 3.26 8.39
C GLY A 145 -15.44 3.20 9.91
N VAL A 146 -16.44 2.45 10.40
CA VAL A 146 -16.61 2.18 11.83
C VAL A 146 -15.41 1.39 12.36
N VAL A 147 -14.99 1.70 13.59
CA VAL A 147 -13.91 0.98 14.27
C VAL A 147 -14.31 -0.47 14.49
N PRO A 148 -13.53 -1.47 14.04
CA PRO A 148 -13.86 -2.87 14.24
C PRO A 148 -13.93 -3.24 15.73
N GLU A 149 -14.94 -4.04 16.12
CA GLU A 149 -15.11 -4.49 17.51
C GLU A 149 -14.00 -5.46 17.94
N TYR A 150 -13.51 -6.29 17.03
CA TYR A 150 -12.51 -7.32 17.34
C TYR A 150 -11.06 -6.82 17.12
N PRO A 151 -10.11 -7.27 17.97
CA PRO A 151 -8.73 -6.76 17.97
C PRO A 151 -7.98 -6.92 16.64
N LEU A 152 -8.15 -8.06 15.96
CA LEU A 152 -7.49 -8.30 14.67
C LEU A 152 -7.95 -7.30 13.60
N GLY A 153 -9.23 -6.93 13.59
CA GLY A 153 -9.76 -5.93 12.64
C GLY A 153 -9.16 -4.55 12.88
N ARG A 154 -8.98 -4.15 14.14
CA ARG A 154 -8.32 -2.88 14.49
C ARG A 154 -6.85 -2.90 14.08
N LEU A 155 -6.13 -3.98 14.42
CA LEU A 155 -4.73 -4.18 14.03
C LEU A 155 -4.55 -4.14 12.50
N TYR A 156 -5.41 -4.84 11.76
CA TYR A 156 -5.41 -4.83 10.31
C TYR A 156 -5.61 -3.42 9.72
N ARG A 157 -6.64 -2.69 10.23
CA ARG A 157 -6.91 -1.32 9.81
C ARG A 157 -5.70 -0.41 10.01
N ASP A 158 -5.08 -0.50 11.18
CA ASP A 158 -3.95 0.34 11.56
C ASP A 158 -2.68 -0.04 10.77
N CYS A 159 -2.42 -1.34 10.56
CA CYS A 159 -1.32 -1.81 9.73
C CYS A 159 -1.47 -1.40 8.26
N LEU A 160 -2.68 -1.54 7.69
CA LEU A 160 -2.92 -1.13 6.30
C LEU A 160 -2.78 0.38 6.12
N GLY A 161 -3.28 1.17 7.08
CA GLY A 161 -3.12 2.63 7.07
C GLY A 161 -1.64 3.04 7.08
N ARG A 162 -0.82 2.42 7.95
CA ARG A 162 0.63 2.66 7.99
C ARG A 162 1.33 2.20 6.71
N ALA A 163 0.97 1.03 6.15
CA ALA A 163 1.50 0.56 4.88
C ALA A 163 1.17 1.54 3.73
N ASN A 164 -0.06 2.06 3.69
CA ASN A 164 -0.45 3.08 2.71
C ASN A 164 0.39 4.35 2.87
N GLN A 165 0.64 4.82 4.09
CA GLN A 165 1.48 5.99 4.36
C GLN A 165 2.94 5.76 3.93
N GLN A 166 3.53 4.60 4.21
CA GLN A 166 4.90 4.25 3.81
C GLN A 166 5.07 4.29 2.29
N VAL A 167 4.12 3.70 1.55
CA VAL A 167 4.16 3.73 0.08
C VAL A 167 3.87 5.12 -0.45
N ALA A 168 2.87 5.84 0.09
CA ALA A 168 2.50 7.19 -0.34
C ALA A 168 3.65 8.20 -0.16
N ALA A 169 4.44 8.07 0.93
CA ALA A 169 5.57 8.95 1.20
C ALA A 169 6.63 8.89 0.08
N GLN A 170 6.87 7.71 -0.51
CA GLN A 170 7.83 7.50 -1.59
C GLN A 170 7.22 7.53 -3.00
N ALA A 171 5.89 7.51 -3.10
CA ALA A 171 5.22 7.53 -4.40
C ALA A 171 5.35 8.89 -5.11
N ASP A 172 5.58 8.85 -6.42
CA ASP A 172 5.57 10.04 -7.27
C ASP A 172 4.14 10.54 -7.47
N ARG A 173 3.17 9.61 -7.54
CA ARG A 173 1.74 9.91 -7.67
C ARG A 173 0.91 9.06 -6.72
N VAL A 174 -0.16 9.66 -6.21
CA VAL A 174 -1.16 8.99 -5.37
C VAL A 174 -2.53 9.26 -5.96
N TYR A 175 -3.14 8.22 -6.53
CA TYR A 175 -4.50 8.32 -7.05
C TYR A 175 -5.52 7.84 -6.02
N TYR A 176 -6.55 8.64 -5.77
CA TYR A 176 -7.72 8.23 -5.00
C TYR A 176 -8.90 7.98 -5.94
N VAL A 177 -9.43 6.74 -5.94
CA VAL A 177 -10.48 6.31 -6.87
C VAL A 177 -11.80 6.21 -6.15
N VAL A 178 -12.79 6.95 -6.65
CA VAL A 178 -14.17 6.95 -6.18
C VAL A 178 -15.10 6.78 -7.39
N ALA A 179 -16.01 5.84 -7.33
CA ALA A 179 -17.03 5.60 -8.41
C ALA A 179 -16.42 5.48 -9.83
N GLY A 180 -15.21 4.90 -9.94
CA GLY A 180 -14.50 4.73 -11.22
C GLY A 180 -13.69 5.94 -11.67
N LEU A 181 -13.80 7.08 -10.99
CA LEU A 181 -13.06 8.32 -11.25
C LEU A 181 -11.81 8.36 -10.37
N ALA A 182 -10.65 8.66 -10.97
CA ALA A 182 -9.37 8.79 -10.27
C ALA A 182 -8.96 10.25 -10.18
N LEU A 183 -8.60 10.67 -8.98
CA LEU A 183 -8.03 11.99 -8.71
C LEU A 183 -6.57 11.80 -8.30
N ASP A 184 -5.64 12.55 -8.93
CA ASP A 184 -4.24 12.59 -8.51
C ASP A 184 -4.11 13.51 -7.30
N TRP A 185 -3.94 12.88 -6.13
CA TRP A 185 -3.94 13.58 -4.84
C TRP A 185 -2.69 14.45 -4.64
N LYS A 186 -1.54 14.01 -5.15
CA LYS A 186 -0.29 14.79 -5.03
C LYS A 186 -0.25 16.01 -5.95
N SER A 187 -0.99 15.98 -7.06
CA SER A 187 -1.06 17.11 -7.98
C SER A 187 -1.82 18.32 -7.40
N LEU A 188 -2.65 18.10 -6.35
CA LEU A 188 -3.37 19.19 -5.67
C LEU A 188 -2.47 20.04 -4.76
N GLY A 189 -1.23 19.62 -4.53
CA GLY A 189 -0.32 20.25 -3.60
C GLY A 189 -0.71 20.04 -2.12
N PRO A 190 0.18 20.36 -1.18
CA PRO A 190 -0.13 20.32 0.24
C PRO A 190 -1.15 21.42 0.58
N VAL A 191 -2.29 21.02 1.15
CA VAL A 191 -3.30 21.97 1.66
C VAL A 191 -2.79 22.67 2.93
N PHE A 192 -1.81 22.06 3.61
CA PHE A 192 -1.12 22.63 4.77
C PHE A 192 0.38 22.67 4.48
N PRO A 193 1.09 23.71 4.93
CA PRO A 193 2.54 23.69 4.90
C PRO A 193 3.01 22.42 5.68
N PRO A 194 4.14 21.82 5.30
CA PRO A 194 4.73 20.75 6.10
C PRO A 194 4.82 21.25 7.53
N ALA A 195 4.46 20.38 8.49
CA ALA A 195 4.59 20.71 9.91
C ALA A 195 5.99 21.28 10.12
N ASP A 196 6.04 22.51 10.58
CA ASP A 196 7.28 23.23 10.87
C ASP A 196 8.15 22.30 11.72
N GLN A 197 9.30 21.90 11.23
CA GLN A 197 10.29 21.19 12.03
C GLN A 197 10.83 22.23 12.97
N GLY A 198 10.12 22.38 14.11
CA GLY A 198 10.25 23.45 15.05
C GLY A 198 11.71 23.77 15.35
N GLU A 199 12.16 24.92 14.89
CA GLU A 199 13.31 25.57 15.53
C GLU A 199 12.96 25.75 17.00
N PRO A 200 13.87 25.41 17.94
CA PRO A 200 13.63 25.63 19.34
C PRO A 200 13.39 27.15 19.54
N ARG A 201 12.20 27.50 20.01
CA ARG A 201 11.90 28.89 20.38
C ARG A 201 12.92 29.31 21.43
N GLU A 202 13.87 30.13 21.01
CA GLU A 202 14.77 30.81 21.96
C GLU A 202 13.93 31.50 23.03
N GLY A 203 14.32 31.24 24.28
CA GLY A 203 13.60 31.64 25.48
C GLY A 203 13.31 33.12 25.52
N GLY A 204 12.03 33.44 25.52
CA GLY A 204 11.56 34.79 25.88
C GLY A 204 12.04 35.16 27.28
N GLN A 205 12.83 36.20 27.34
CA GLN A 205 13.26 36.82 28.59
C GLN A 205 12.06 37.16 29.46
N GLY A 206 12.00 36.57 30.64
CA GLY A 206 11.00 36.85 31.66
C GLY A 206 11.04 38.32 32.06
N HIS A 207 9.96 39.02 31.74
CA HIS A 207 9.71 40.35 32.34
C HIS A 207 9.10 40.12 33.71
N ASP A 208 9.84 40.40 34.74
CA ASP A 208 9.42 40.37 36.17
C ASP A 208 8.58 41.62 36.47
N PRO A 209 7.28 41.55 36.82
CA PRO A 209 6.44 42.71 37.10
C PRO A 209 6.47 43.17 38.60
N HIS A 210 7.35 42.67 39.47
CA HIS A 210 7.41 43.06 40.89
C HIS A 210 8.75 43.72 41.26
N ARG A 211 9.00 44.91 40.72
CA ARG A 211 9.86 45.91 41.39
C ARG A 211 9.08 47.21 41.54
N ARG A 212 8.34 47.30 42.64
CA ARG A 212 8.19 48.44 43.58
C ARG A 212 7.43 47.95 44.81
#